data_a6ff95ff78d6d4698ef4aecfa8864096
#
_entry.id   a6ff95ff78d6d4698ef4aecfa8864096
#
_cell.length_a   1.000
_cell.length_b   1.000
_cell.length_c   1.000
_cell.angle_alpha   90.00
_cell.angle_beta   90.00
_cell.angle_gamma   90.00
#
_symmetry.space_group_name_H-M   'P 1'
#
loop_
_entity.id
_entity.type
_entity.pdbx_description
1 polymer ?
#
loop_
_entity_poly.entity_id
_entity_poly.type
_entity_poly.pdbx_seq_one_letter_code
_entity_poly.pdbx_strand_id
1 'polypeptide(L)'
;MSEKKQKIYVCASSLGIGGVEKALLGLVNSYDYDKVDVDLQLVSYEWEYIKYLNPRVNLLPEQDVFSWVFLPKKNVLRCVIKLLRQPLMLFFFIKNILWGLFHKNMAQARQRMWRDAIGYVPKLNGKYDEALDFSGLFRRYVLTCVNAKQKCTWIHSDYNVFGYDKEIDFDLLQQFDNINCVSETCKAIFDKIFPMLSGKSRVCQNIVDMGFIQSQLKGKSFDDNFAGVRLLDVTRIDPNKGLDIAVRVCSMLKKQGVNFRWYILGNDPLGYRKELEKLIQQYDVVDSFILLGFTSNPYPYMNDADIIVHFSRFEGRSVSIDEALALRKPILLTNYPTAKDQITNGVNGWIYEFDERELCEKLIELINNKSKR
;
A
#
# COMPACT_ATOMS: atom_id res chain seq x y z
N MET A 1 -21.23 -30.74 18.92
CA MET A 1 -21.46 -29.31 19.25
C MET A 1 -20.60 -28.55 18.24
N SER A 2 -21.18 -27.74 17.36
CA SER A 2 -20.38 -26.88 16.48
C SER A 2 -19.58 -25.91 17.36
N GLU A 3 -18.27 -25.90 17.21
CA GLU A 3 -17.44 -24.89 17.89
C GLU A 3 -17.96 -23.50 17.51
N LYS A 4 -18.08 -22.62 18.50
CA LYS A 4 -18.54 -21.26 18.26
C LYS A 4 -17.48 -20.51 17.44
N LYS A 5 -17.87 -20.02 16.25
CA LYS A 5 -16.97 -19.22 15.41
C LYS A 5 -16.45 -18.00 16.17
N GLN A 6 -15.18 -17.68 15.91
CA GLN A 6 -14.60 -16.43 16.34
C GLN A 6 -15.18 -15.26 15.55
N LYS A 7 -15.45 -14.16 16.19
CA LYS A 7 -15.96 -12.95 15.52
C LYS A 7 -14.87 -11.90 15.44
N ILE A 8 -14.50 -11.53 14.21
CA ILE A 8 -13.42 -10.59 13.91
C ILE A 8 -13.99 -9.30 13.32
N TYR A 9 -13.60 -8.17 13.88
CA TYR A 9 -13.85 -6.85 13.31
C TYR A 9 -12.61 -6.35 12.61
N VAL A 10 -12.75 -5.90 11.36
CA VAL A 10 -11.65 -5.28 10.58
C VAL A 10 -12.10 -3.91 10.13
N CYS A 11 -11.29 -2.88 10.39
CA CYS A 11 -11.53 -1.57 9.79
C CYS A 11 -10.33 -1.09 8.97
N ALA A 12 -10.64 -0.47 7.84
CA ALA A 12 -9.69 0.08 6.90
C ALA A 12 -10.25 1.28 6.16
N SER A 13 -9.37 2.05 5.49
CA SER A 13 -9.79 3.26 4.77
C SER A 13 -10.59 2.93 3.51
N SER A 14 -10.14 1.97 2.71
CA SER A 14 -10.72 1.67 1.41
C SER A 14 -10.35 0.27 0.91
N LEU A 15 -11.03 -0.16 -0.17
CA LEU A 15 -10.62 -1.27 -1.04
C LEU A 15 -10.46 -0.76 -2.48
N GLY A 16 -9.85 0.41 -2.61
CA GLY A 16 -9.41 1.00 -3.87
C GLY A 16 -8.18 0.30 -4.44
N ILE A 17 -7.51 0.97 -5.38
CA ILE A 17 -6.33 0.41 -6.03
C ILE A 17 -5.08 0.92 -5.33
N GLY A 18 -4.45 0.05 -4.55
CA GLY A 18 -3.23 0.34 -3.79
C GLY A 18 -2.66 -0.89 -3.11
N GLY A 19 -1.44 -0.79 -2.57
CA GLY A 19 -0.76 -1.90 -1.92
C GLY A 19 -1.44 -2.32 -0.62
N VAL A 20 -1.81 -1.36 0.23
CA VAL A 20 -2.49 -1.64 1.51
C VAL A 20 -3.86 -2.28 1.26
N GLU A 21 -4.58 -1.82 0.23
CA GLU A 21 -5.88 -2.35 -0.17
C GLU A 21 -5.79 -3.79 -0.69
N LYS A 22 -4.75 -4.11 -1.45
CA LYS A 22 -4.48 -5.50 -1.90
C LYS A 22 -4.11 -6.40 -0.73
N ALA A 23 -3.30 -5.90 0.21
CA ALA A 23 -2.96 -6.63 1.43
C ALA A 23 -4.19 -6.88 2.31
N LEU A 24 -5.12 -5.91 2.39
CA LEU A 24 -6.41 -6.09 3.06
C LEU A 24 -7.25 -7.18 2.39
N LEU A 25 -7.35 -7.13 1.06
CA LEU A 25 -8.07 -8.15 0.29
C LEU A 25 -7.49 -9.55 0.56
N GLY A 26 -6.16 -9.68 0.49
CA GLY A 26 -5.46 -10.92 0.78
C GLY A 26 -5.73 -11.43 2.20
N LEU A 27 -5.64 -10.56 3.20
CA LEU A 27 -5.94 -10.92 4.59
C LEU A 27 -7.38 -11.41 4.73
N VAL A 28 -8.35 -10.61 4.28
CA VAL A 28 -9.76 -10.92 4.48
C VAL A 28 -10.17 -12.18 3.72
N ASN A 29 -9.67 -12.39 2.50
CA ASN A 29 -9.97 -13.59 1.72
C ASN A 29 -9.30 -14.85 2.25
N SER A 30 -8.22 -14.73 3.04
CA SER A 30 -7.46 -15.87 3.58
C SER A 30 -8.09 -16.52 4.81
N TYR A 31 -9.08 -15.91 5.43
CA TYR A 31 -9.73 -16.47 6.62
C TYR A 31 -10.49 -17.77 6.31
N ASP A 32 -10.42 -18.71 7.26
CA ASP A 32 -11.27 -19.91 7.27
C ASP A 32 -12.67 -19.54 7.80
N TYR A 33 -13.57 -19.21 6.87
CA TYR A 33 -14.95 -18.79 7.18
C TYR A 33 -15.82 -19.91 7.79
N ASP A 34 -15.34 -21.12 7.93
CA ASP A 34 -15.99 -22.15 8.73
C ASP A 34 -15.71 -21.96 10.22
N LYS A 35 -14.62 -21.28 10.57
CA LYS A 35 -14.18 -21.01 11.94
C LYS A 35 -14.34 -19.56 12.38
N VAL A 36 -14.42 -18.61 11.42
CA VAL A 36 -14.53 -17.20 11.74
C VAL A 36 -15.69 -16.52 11.01
N ASP A 37 -16.24 -15.47 11.63
CA ASP A 37 -17.13 -14.49 11.01
C ASP A 37 -16.41 -13.14 10.99
N VAL A 38 -16.32 -12.49 9.82
CA VAL A 38 -15.61 -11.22 9.62
C VAL A 38 -16.59 -10.11 9.32
N ASP A 39 -16.61 -9.10 10.19
CA ASP A 39 -17.28 -7.82 9.96
C ASP A 39 -16.25 -6.80 9.44
N LEU A 40 -16.39 -6.33 8.20
CA LEU A 40 -15.50 -5.36 7.57
C LEU A 40 -16.14 -3.98 7.50
N GLN A 41 -15.45 -2.98 8.04
CA GLN A 41 -15.84 -1.57 8.04
C GLN A 41 -14.88 -0.76 7.19
N LEU A 42 -15.41 -0.07 6.17
CA LEU A 42 -14.65 0.86 5.32
C LEU A 42 -15.23 2.27 5.43
N VAL A 43 -14.45 3.27 4.99
CA VAL A 43 -14.91 4.67 4.90
C VAL A 43 -15.98 4.81 3.82
N SER A 44 -15.84 4.08 2.72
CA SER A 44 -16.76 4.05 1.59
C SER A 44 -16.71 2.68 0.90
N TYR A 45 -17.78 2.30 0.22
CA TYR A 45 -17.89 1.02 -0.48
C TYR A 45 -17.86 1.14 -2.00
N GLU A 46 -17.63 2.34 -2.53
CA GLU A 46 -17.49 2.57 -3.99
C GLU A 46 -16.07 2.30 -4.47
N TRP A 47 -15.56 1.06 -4.28
CA TRP A 47 -14.18 0.70 -4.59
C TRP A 47 -14.05 -0.54 -5.48
N GLU A 48 -12.98 -0.57 -6.27
CA GLU A 48 -12.75 -1.57 -7.32
C GLU A 48 -12.61 -3.00 -6.79
N TYR A 49 -12.02 -3.17 -5.59
CA TYR A 49 -11.74 -4.51 -5.05
C TYR A 49 -12.88 -5.10 -4.21
N ILE A 50 -13.94 -4.37 -3.93
CA ILE A 50 -15.10 -4.91 -3.17
C ILE A 50 -15.71 -6.15 -3.84
N LYS A 51 -15.78 -6.16 -5.17
CA LYS A 51 -16.32 -7.29 -5.95
C LYS A 51 -15.50 -8.59 -5.86
N TYR A 52 -14.29 -8.51 -5.32
CA TYR A 52 -13.39 -9.65 -5.14
C TYR A 52 -13.29 -10.13 -3.70
N LEU A 53 -14.03 -9.51 -2.78
CA LEU A 53 -14.15 -10.00 -1.42
C LEU A 53 -14.84 -11.37 -1.39
N ASN A 54 -14.40 -12.20 -0.44
CA ASN A 54 -15.11 -13.43 -0.13
C ASN A 54 -16.59 -13.08 0.19
N PRO A 55 -17.58 -13.73 -0.45
CA PRO A 55 -19.01 -13.41 -0.27
C PRO A 55 -19.49 -13.63 1.18
N ARG A 56 -18.74 -14.31 2.02
CA ARG A 56 -19.04 -14.52 3.44
C ARG A 56 -18.60 -13.38 4.34
N VAL A 57 -17.91 -12.36 3.81
CA VAL A 57 -17.57 -11.12 4.54
C VAL A 57 -18.84 -10.32 4.76
N ASN A 58 -19.08 -9.94 6.01
CA ASN A 58 -20.17 -9.02 6.34
C ASN A 58 -19.68 -7.57 6.24
N LEU A 59 -20.14 -6.83 5.23
CA LEU A 59 -19.86 -5.41 5.08
C LEU A 59 -20.78 -4.61 5.99
N LEU A 60 -20.19 -3.92 6.98
CA LEU A 60 -20.95 -3.06 7.88
C LEU A 60 -21.35 -1.75 7.19
N PRO A 61 -22.47 -1.11 7.58
CA PRO A 61 -22.89 0.16 7.00
C PRO A 61 -21.83 1.25 7.14
N GLU A 62 -21.76 2.16 6.14
CA GLU A 62 -20.90 3.36 6.23
C GLU A 62 -21.20 4.17 7.48
N GLN A 63 -20.15 4.63 8.16
CA GLN A 63 -20.30 5.49 9.32
C GLN A 63 -19.93 6.93 8.98
N ASP A 64 -20.81 7.86 9.28
CA ASP A 64 -20.64 9.27 8.96
C ASP A 64 -19.35 9.86 9.52
N VAL A 65 -18.93 9.44 10.72
CA VAL A 65 -17.69 9.91 11.36
C VAL A 65 -16.45 9.64 10.51
N PHE A 66 -16.40 8.51 9.80
CA PHE A 66 -15.25 8.20 8.94
C PHE A 66 -15.18 9.16 7.75
N SER A 67 -16.33 9.50 7.17
CA SER A 67 -16.41 10.50 6.11
C SER A 67 -15.96 11.89 6.58
N TRP A 68 -16.20 12.25 7.85
CA TRP A 68 -15.77 13.55 8.38
C TRP A 68 -14.27 13.63 8.60
N VAL A 69 -13.65 12.54 9.06
CA VAL A 69 -12.19 12.51 9.33
C VAL A 69 -11.38 12.38 8.04
N PHE A 70 -11.89 11.62 7.05
CA PHE A 70 -11.11 11.29 5.85
C PHE A 70 -11.51 12.06 4.59
N LEU A 71 -12.67 12.72 4.55
CA LEU A 71 -13.21 13.46 3.38
C LEU A 71 -12.95 12.70 2.08
N PRO A 72 -13.72 11.67 1.77
CA PRO A 72 -13.53 10.91 0.56
C PRO A 72 -13.62 11.84 -0.66
N LYS A 73 -12.69 11.72 -1.62
CA LYS A 73 -12.64 12.55 -2.83
C LYS A 73 -13.93 12.46 -3.64
N LYS A 74 -14.58 11.31 -3.60
CA LYS A 74 -15.92 11.10 -4.15
C LYS A 74 -16.95 11.50 -3.07
N ASN A 75 -18.02 12.15 -3.49
CA ASN A 75 -19.14 12.56 -2.61
C ASN A 75 -18.83 13.63 -1.53
N VAL A 76 -17.81 14.50 -1.75
CA VAL A 76 -17.47 15.60 -0.83
C VAL A 76 -18.71 16.41 -0.45
N LEU A 77 -19.59 16.74 -1.41
CA LEU A 77 -20.80 17.52 -1.16
C LEU A 77 -21.74 16.81 -0.17
N ARG A 78 -21.93 15.50 -0.30
CA ARG A 78 -22.73 14.69 0.63
C ARG A 78 -22.14 14.70 2.05
N CYS A 79 -20.81 14.61 2.16
CA CYS A 79 -20.11 14.70 3.44
C CYS A 79 -20.26 16.07 4.08
N VAL A 80 -20.15 17.15 3.30
CA VAL A 80 -20.36 18.52 3.77
C VAL A 80 -21.79 18.74 4.25
N ILE A 81 -22.82 18.27 3.52
CA ILE A 81 -24.22 18.37 3.94
C ILE A 81 -24.46 17.62 5.27
N LYS A 82 -23.89 16.42 5.43
CA LYS A 82 -23.98 15.68 6.69
C LYS A 82 -23.30 16.41 7.83
N LEU A 83 -22.14 17.02 7.57
CA LEU A 83 -21.37 17.78 8.55
C LEU A 83 -22.11 19.05 8.98
N LEU A 84 -22.78 19.75 8.05
CA LEU A 84 -23.62 20.93 8.35
C LEU A 84 -24.79 20.62 9.30
N ARG A 85 -25.27 19.39 9.30
CA ARG A 85 -26.32 18.92 10.23
C ARG A 85 -25.82 18.63 11.64
N GLN A 86 -24.50 18.67 11.86
CA GLN A 86 -23.85 18.37 13.13
C GLN A 86 -22.86 19.49 13.49
N PRO A 87 -23.33 20.60 14.05
CA PRO A 87 -22.54 21.83 14.22
C PRO A 87 -21.28 21.64 15.06
N LEU A 88 -21.32 20.75 16.05
CA LEU A 88 -20.15 20.44 16.87
C LEU A 88 -19.07 19.70 16.08
N MET A 89 -19.47 18.73 15.23
CA MET A 89 -18.55 18.02 14.34
C MET A 89 -17.96 18.96 13.29
N LEU A 90 -18.78 19.86 12.75
CA LEU A 90 -18.33 20.90 11.82
C LEU A 90 -17.27 21.80 12.49
N PHE A 91 -17.49 22.20 13.74
CA PHE A 91 -16.52 22.99 14.49
C PHE A 91 -15.19 22.22 14.66
N PHE A 92 -15.21 20.97 15.11
CA PHE A 92 -13.98 20.17 15.22
C PHE A 92 -13.27 19.99 13.89
N PHE A 93 -14.04 19.75 12.82
CA PHE A 93 -13.51 19.63 11.47
C PHE A 93 -12.78 20.93 11.05
N ILE A 94 -13.45 22.08 11.09
CA ILE A 94 -12.87 23.37 10.69
C ILE A 94 -11.64 23.69 11.54
N LYS A 95 -11.76 23.61 12.86
CA LYS A 95 -10.64 23.84 13.81
C LYS A 95 -9.40 23.04 13.44
N ASN A 96 -9.54 21.73 13.22
CA ASN A 96 -8.40 20.85 12.99
C ASN A 96 -7.86 20.95 11.55
N ILE A 97 -8.70 21.21 10.55
CA ILE A 97 -8.24 21.50 9.18
C ILE A 97 -7.44 22.81 9.15
N LEU A 98 -7.93 23.89 9.77
CA LEU A 98 -7.18 25.15 9.85
C LEU A 98 -5.83 24.94 10.57
N TRP A 99 -5.84 24.18 11.68
CA TRP A 99 -4.60 23.83 12.37
C TRP A 99 -3.63 23.08 11.44
N GLY A 100 -4.12 22.08 10.71
CA GLY A 100 -3.31 21.28 9.79
C GLY A 100 -2.73 22.08 8.62
N LEU A 101 -3.50 23.03 8.08
CA LEU A 101 -3.04 23.95 7.04
C LEU A 101 -1.96 24.90 7.56
N PHE A 102 -2.17 25.47 8.76
CA PHE A 102 -1.21 26.38 9.38
C PHE A 102 0.14 25.68 9.69
N HIS A 103 0.10 24.45 10.22
CA HIS A 103 1.28 23.69 10.58
C HIS A 103 1.81 22.80 9.43
N LYS A 104 1.17 22.83 8.26
CA LYS A 104 1.48 21.97 7.09
C LYS A 104 1.54 20.47 7.44
N ASN A 105 0.73 20.03 8.38
CA ASN A 105 0.69 18.65 8.85
C ASN A 105 -0.75 18.13 9.00
N MET A 106 -1.27 17.56 7.91
CA MET A 106 -2.62 16.99 7.88
C MET A 106 -2.73 15.66 8.63
N ALA A 107 -1.62 14.94 8.84
CA ALA A 107 -1.63 13.69 9.61
C ALA A 107 -1.94 13.97 11.09
N GLN A 108 -1.25 14.94 11.68
CA GLN A 108 -1.54 15.39 13.04
C GLN A 108 -2.93 16.03 13.17
N ALA A 109 -3.38 16.76 12.14
CA ALA A 109 -4.74 17.32 12.13
C ALA A 109 -5.81 16.21 12.28
N ARG A 110 -5.62 15.07 11.59
CA ARG A 110 -6.51 13.90 11.73
C ARG A 110 -6.45 13.25 13.10
N GLN A 111 -5.26 13.11 13.71
CA GLN A 111 -5.12 12.60 15.07
C GLN A 111 -5.88 13.48 16.07
N ARG A 112 -5.75 14.81 15.95
CA ARG A 112 -6.46 15.80 16.77
C ARG A 112 -7.97 15.75 16.54
N MET A 113 -8.41 15.60 15.31
CA MET A 113 -9.81 15.48 14.97
C MET A 113 -10.45 14.23 15.59
N TRP A 114 -9.78 13.08 15.53
CA TRP A 114 -10.20 11.87 16.24
C TRP A 114 -10.29 12.10 17.74
N ARG A 115 -9.32 12.78 18.34
CA ARG A 115 -9.32 13.09 19.78
C ARG A 115 -10.52 13.95 20.17
N ASP A 116 -10.82 14.98 19.39
CA ASP A 116 -11.90 15.92 19.69
C ASP A 116 -13.28 15.29 19.42
N ALA A 117 -13.41 14.43 18.41
CA ALA A 117 -14.69 13.87 17.95
C ALA A 117 -15.11 12.57 18.68
N ILE A 118 -14.17 11.81 19.24
CA ILE A 118 -14.43 10.42 19.67
C ILE A 118 -15.53 10.26 20.70
N GLY A 119 -15.69 11.23 21.60
CA GLY A 119 -16.75 11.21 22.62
C GLY A 119 -18.18 11.30 22.06
N TYR A 120 -18.32 11.69 20.82
CA TYR A 120 -19.60 11.83 20.11
C TYR A 120 -19.83 10.74 19.07
N VAL A 121 -18.88 9.81 18.93
CA VAL A 121 -18.98 8.69 18.00
C VAL A 121 -19.73 7.53 18.67
N PRO A 122 -20.79 6.99 18.05
CA PRO A 122 -21.50 5.86 18.62
C PRO A 122 -20.61 4.63 18.70
N LYS A 123 -20.78 3.88 19.80
CA LYS A 123 -20.11 2.58 19.97
C LYS A 123 -20.67 1.59 18.94
N LEU A 124 -19.81 0.76 18.40
CA LEU A 124 -20.20 -0.34 17.54
C LEU A 124 -20.96 -1.39 18.35
N ASN A 125 -22.12 -1.79 17.85
CA ASN A 125 -22.90 -2.85 18.46
C ASN A 125 -22.24 -4.22 18.22
N GLY A 126 -22.20 -5.04 19.27
CA GLY A 126 -21.65 -6.38 19.21
C GLY A 126 -20.41 -6.56 20.06
N LYS A 127 -20.00 -7.83 20.18
CA LYS A 127 -18.78 -8.25 20.89
C LYS A 127 -17.93 -9.04 19.91
N TYR A 128 -16.65 -8.76 19.87
CA TYR A 128 -15.68 -9.39 18.98
C TYR A 128 -14.63 -10.13 19.79
N ASP A 129 -14.08 -11.18 19.22
CA ASP A 129 -12.91 -11.85 19.78
C ASP A 129 -11.65 -11.05 19.43
N GLU A 130 -11.60 -10.47 18.22
CA GLU A 130 -10.51 -9.63 17.76
C GLU A 130 -11.03 -8.40 16.99
N ALA A 131 -10.35 -7.25 17.16
CA ALA A 131 -10.60 -6.04 16.40
C ALA A 131 -9.29 -5.50 15.80
N LEU A 132 -9.29 -5.33 14.47
CA LEU A 132 -8.13 -4.95 13.67
C LEU A 132 -8.31 -3.55 13.10
N ASP A 133 -7.42 -2.62 13.49
CA ASP A 133 -7.18 -1.39 12.72
C ASP A 133 -6.14 -1.69 11.65
N PHE A 134 -6.59 -2.17 10.48
CA PHE A 134 -5.68 -2.62 9.44
C PHE A 134 -4.92 -1.47 8.76
N SER A 135 -5.55 -0.33 8.52
CA SER A 135 -4.86 0.79 7.88
C SER A 135 -4.05 1.68 8.83
N GLY A 136 -4.07 1.42 10.14
CA GLY A 136 -3.38 2.25 11.14
C GLY A 136 -3.99 3.65 11.34
N LEU A 137 -5.19 3.89 10.81
CA LEU A 137 -5.84 5.20 10.78
C LEU A 137 -7.00 5.31 11.78
N PHE A 138 -7.47 4.17 12.32
CA PHE A 138 -8.66 4.08 13.17
C PHE A 138 -8.34 3.68 14.60
N ARG A 139 -7.08 3.83 15.05
CA ARG A 139 -6.61 3.42 16.38
C ARG A 139 -7.56 3.86 17.49
N ARG A 140 -7.86 5.17 17.54
CA ARG A 140 -8.75 5.74 18.57
C ARG A 140 -10.17 5.17 18.49
N TYR A 141 -10.69 4.98 17.28
CA TYR A 141 -12.02 4.38 17.09
C TYR A 141 -12.06 2.92 17.58
N VAL A 142 -11.10 2.10 17.20
CA VAL A 142 -11.02 0.69 17.62
C VAL A 142 -10.87 0.58 19.13
N LEU A 143 -10.05 1.42 19.73
CA LEU A 143 -9.85 1.42 21.19
C LEU A 143 -11.10 1.84 21.96
N THR A 144 -11.85 2.84 21.48
CA THR A 144 -12.93 3.48 22.23
C THR A 144 -14.31 2.94 21.90
N CYS A 145 -14.56 2.63 20.59
CA CYS A 145 -15.89 2.33 20.10
C CYS A 145 -16.14 0.85 19.82
N VAL A 146 -15.09 0.02 19.71
CA VAL A 146 -15.22 -1.41 19.44
C VAL A 146 -15.01 -2.24 20.70
N ASN A 147 -15.98 -3.09 21.03
CA ASN A 147 -15.88 -4.03 22.15
C ASN A 147 -15.26 -5.35 21.67
N ALA A 148 -13.97 -5.56 21.89
CA ALA A 148 -13.23 -6.75 21.51
C ALA A 148 -12.32 -7.24 22.65
N LYS A 149 -12.06 -8.56 22.68
CA LYS A 149 -11.13 -9.19 23.64
C LYS A 149 -9.68 -8.84 23.35
N GLN A 150 -9.32 -8.81 22.05
CA GLN A 150 -8.01 -8.43 21.58
C GLN A 150 -8.13 -7.32 20.55
N LYS A 151 -7.19 -6.36 20.59
CA LYS A 151 -7.14 -5.23 19.65
C LYS A 151 -5.76 -5.12 19.03
N CYS A 152 -5.71 -5.09 17.69
CA CYS A 152 -4.49 -5.03 16.92
C CYS A 152 -4.48 -3.82 15.97
N THR A 153 -3.31 -3.27 15.70
CA THR A 153 -3.12 -2.23 14.68
C THR A 153 -1.96 -2.57 13.77
N TRP A 154 -1.92 -1.99 12.57
CA TRP A 154 -0.88 -2.21 11.55
C TRP A 154 0.00 -0.98 11.33
N ILE A 155 1.26 -1.24 11.00
CA ILE A 155 2.26 -0.29 10.53
C ILE A 155 2.72 -0.76 9.15
N HIS A 156 2.23 -0.08 8.10
CA HIS A 156 2.45 -0.47 6.69
C HIS A 156 3.68 0.16 6.04
N SER A 157 4.41 1.03 6.75
CA SER A 157 5.59 1.71 6.22
C SER A 157 6.52 2.12 7.35
N ASP A 158 7.66 2.74 7.02
CA ASP A 158 8.48 3.42 8.03
C ASP A 158 7.61 4.42 8.80
N TYR A 159 7.61 4.28 10.12
CA TYR A 159 6.78 5.11 10.98
C TYR A 159 7.12 6.61 10.85
N ASN A 160 8.36 6.96 10.55
CA ASN A 160 8.79 8.36 10.43
C ASN A 160 8.11 9.11 9.27
N VAL A 161 7.67 8.41 8.23
CA VAL A 161 7.03 9.07 7.06
C VAL A 161 5.57 9.44 7.28
N PHE A 162 4.93 8.92 8.34
CA PHE A 162 3.53 9.22 8.60
C PHE A 162 3.28 10.64 9.10
N GLY A 163 4.29 11.29 9.70
CA GLY A 163 4.19 12.65 10.22
C GLY A 163 3.25 12.78 11.43
N TYR A 164 3.00 11.68 12.15
CA TYR A 164 2.16 11.66 13.35
C TYR A 164 2.82 12.37 14.53
N ASP A 165 2.00 12.89 15.43
CA ASP A 165 2.40 13.28 16.76
C ASP A 165 2.69 12.01 17.56
N LYS A 166 3.97 11.82 17.93
CA LYS A 166 4.44 10.58 18.56
C LYS A 166 3.90 10.39 19.98
N GLU A 167 3.64 11.47 20.70
CA GLU A 167 3.07 11.40 22.06
C GLU A 167 1.61 10.95 22.00
N ILE A 168 0.82 11.60 21.11
CA ILE A 168 -0.58 11.21 20.89
C ILE A 168 -0.67 9.76 20.42
N ASP A 169 0.26 9.33 19.57
CA ASP A 169 0.22 7.96 19.02
C ASP A 169 0.71 6.93 20.04
N PHE A 170 1.72 7.25 20.86
CA PHE A 170 2.20 6.39 21.93
C PHE A 170 1.07 6.06 22.92
N ASP A 171 0.29 7.08 23.33
CA ASP A 171 -0.86 6.93 24.24
C ASP A 171 -1.93 5.97 23.68
N LEU A 172 -2.05 5.90 22.36
CA LEU A 172 -2.95 4.94 21.70
C LEU A 172 -2.30 3.57 21.55
N LEU A 173 -1.09 3.51 21.02
CA LEU A 173 -0.39 2.27 20.69
C LEU A 173 -0.16 1.39 21.91
N GLN A 174 0.14 1.98 23.08
CA GLN A 174 0.31 1.21 24.33
C GLN A 174 -0.95 0.46 24.79
N GLN A 175 -2.15 0.83 24.30
CA GLN A 175 -3.42 0.20 24.65
C GLN A 175 -3.78 -0.98 23.74
N PHE A 176 -3.07 -1.15 22.61
CA PHE A 176 -3.22 -2.33 21.74
C PHE A 176 -2.52 -3.55 22.33
N ASP A 177 -3.08 -4.73 22.10
CA ASP A 177 -2.47 -6.00 22.49
C ASP A 177 -1.31 -6.34 21.54
N ASN A 178 -1.47 -6.07 20.23
CA ASN A 178 -0.46 -6.33 19.22
C ASN A 178 -0.34 -5.15 18.23
N ILE A 179 0.89 -4.88 17.83
CA ILE A 179 1.25 -3.89 16.78
C ILE A 179 1.94 -4.65 15.66
N ASN A 180 1.25 -4.83 14.55
CA ASN A 180 1.72 -5.62 13.41
C ASN A 180 2.51 -4.73 12.45
N CYS A 181 3.79 -5.01 12.27
CA CYS A 181 4.66 -4.36 11.28
C CYS A 181 4.79 -5.25 10.05
N VAL A 182 4.73 -4.69 8.85
CA VAL A 182 4.70 -5.48 7.59
C VAL A 182 6.04 -6.09 7.20
N SER A 183 7.14 -5.72 7.88
CA SER A 183 8.48 -6.26 7.63
C SER A 183 9.37 -6.12 8.87
N GLU A 184 10.50 -6.86 8.89
CA GLU A 184 11.50 -6.79 9.98
C GLU A 184 12.08 -5.38 10.10
N THR A 185 12.38 -4.75 8.97
CA THR A 185 12.90 -3.38 8.95
C THR A 185 11.87 -2.38 9.50
N CYS A 186 10.60 -2.49 9.10
CA CYS A 186 9.54 -1.64 9.68
C CYS A 186 9.42 -1.83 11.20
N LYS A 187 9.50 -3.08 11.67
CA LYS A 187 9.50 -3.39 13.11
C LYS A 187 10.70 -2.78 13.82
N ALA A 188 11.90 -2.96 13.28
CA ALA A 188 13.12 -2.41 13.88
C ALA A 188 13.08 -0.87 13.99
N ILE A 189 12.56 -0.19 12.97
CA ILE A 189 12.36 1.27 12.99
C ILE A 189 11.32 1.65 14.06
N PHE A 190 10.19 0.92 14.10
CA PHE A 190 9.13 1.15 15.09
C PHE A 190 9.66 0.96 16.53
N ASP A 191 10.38 -0.12 16.81
CA ASP A 191 10.95 -0.43 18.12
C ASP A 191 11.99 0.62 18.57
N LYS A 192 12.76 1.16 17.61
CA LYS A 192 13.68 2.27 17.88
C LYS A 192 12.96 3.55 18.28
N ILE A 193 11.78 3.82 17.72
CA ILE A 193 10.98 5.02 18.03
C ILE A 193 10.22 4.83 19.35
N PHE A 194 9.71 3.63 19.60
CA PHE A 194 8.90 3.27 20.77
C PHE A 194 9.48 2.05 21.50
N PRO A 195 10.65 2.15 22.14
CA PRO A 195 11.30 1.00 22.79
C PRO A 195 10.42 0.29 23.83
N MET A 196 9.56 1.05 24.53
CA MET A 196 8.64 0.51 25.53
C MET A 196 7.53 -0.37 24.94
N LEU A 197 7.30 -0.31 23.62
CA LEU A 197 6.29 -1.08 22.91
C LEU A 197 6.86 -2.28 22.14
N SER A 198 8.18 -2.50 22.19
CA SER A 198 8.86 -3.57 21.44
C SER A 198 8.35 -4.98 21.80
N GLY A 199 7.86 -5.18 23.05
CA GLY A 199 7.22 -6.43 23.46
C GLY A 199 5.83 -6.68 22.86
N LYS A 200 5.20 -5.65 22.25
CA LYS A 200 3.89 -5.74 21.56
C LYS A 200 4.02 -5.72 20.06
N SER A 201 5.15 -5.28 19.53
CA SER A 201 5.40 -5.25 18.08
C SER A 201 5.78 -6.64 17.59
N ARG A 202 5.23 -7.02 16.42
CA ARG A 202 5.56 -8.26 15.74
C ARG A 202 5.54 -8.07 14.23
N VAL A 203 6.26 -8.92 13.51
CA VAL A 203 6.19 -8.92 12.04
C VAL A 203 4.97 -9.71 11.59
N CYS A 204 4.15 -9.06 10.77
CA CYS A 204 3.00 -9.66 10.10
C CYS A 204 3.03 -9.25 8.63
N GLN A 205 3.61 -10.10 7.79
CA GLN A 205 3.76 -9.83 6.37
C GLN A 205 2.40 -9.79 5.66
N ASN A 206 2.32 -9.01 4.58
CA ASN A 206 1.13 -8.98 3.73
C ASN A 206 0.88 -10.34 3.09
N ILE A 207 -0.38 -10.73 3.02
CA ILE A 207 -0.81 -11.97 2.35
C ILE A 207 -1.07 -11.66 0.88
N VAL A 208 -0.41 -12.41 0.00
CA VAL A 208 -0.66 -12.35 -1.44
C VAL A 208 -1.74 -13.38 -1.79
N ASP A 209 -2.89 -12.91 -2.26
CA ASP A 209 -3.98 -13.79 -2.71
C ASP A 209 -3.70 -14.32 -4.12
N MET A 210 -3.11 -15.53 -4.18
CA MET A 210 -2.80 -16.18 -5.46
C MET A 210 -4.03 -16.55 -6.27
N GLY A 211 -5.15 -16.89 -5.61
CA GLY A 211 -6.43 -17.15 -6.28
C GLY A 211 -6.94 -15.90 -7.00
N PHE A 212 -6.85 -14.75 -6.32
CA PHE A 212 -7.16 -13.46 -6.92
C PHE A 212 -6.24 -13.16 -8.11
N ILE A 213 -4.91 -13.24 -7.95
CA ILE A 213 -3.96 -12.99 -9.04
C ILE A 213 -4.26 -13.87 -10.26
N GLN A 214 -4.43 -15.18 -10.06
CA GLN A 214 -4.73 -16.11 -11.15
C GLN A 214 -6.04 -15.78 -11.87
N SER A 215 -7.07 -15.37 -11.14
CA SER A 215 -8.35 -14.93 -11.72
C SER A 215 -8.21 -13.69 -12.62
N GLN A 216 -7.17 -12.87 -12.39
CA GLN A 216 -6.91 -11.61 -13.07
C GLN A 216 -5.89 -11.72 -14.22
N LEU A 217 -5.24 -12.87 -14.44
CA LEU A 217 -4.24 -13.06 -15.49
C LEU A 217 -4.82 -12.89 -16.90
N LYS A 218 -6.11 -13.16 -17.08
CA LYS A 218 -6.79 -12.95 -18.37
C LYS A 218 -7.20 -11.48 -18.49
N GLY A 219 -6.64 -10.78 -19.46
CA GLY A 219 -6.96 -9.38 -19.67
C GLY A 219 -6.04 -8.72 -20.70
N LYS A 220 -6.12 -7.41 -20.81
CA LYS A 220 -5.25 -6.63 -21.70
C LYS A 220 -3.83 -6.63 -21.13
N SER A 221 -2.87 -6.96 -21.97
CA SER A 221 -1.44 -6.87 -21.75
C SER A 221 -0.80 -5.93 -22.79
N PHE A 222 0.49 -6.10 -23.06
CA PHE A 222 1.19 -5.34 -24.10
C PHE A 222 0.56 -5.57 -25.47
N ASP A 223 0.32 -4.50 -26.23
CA ASP A 223 -0.31 -4.51 -27.55
C ASP A 223 0.58 -3.91 -28.66
N ASP A 224 1.87 -3.80 -28.37
CA ASP A 224 2.84 -3.13 -29.23
C ASP A 224 3.64 -4.05 -30.17
N ASN A 225 3.31 -5.35 -30.22
CA ASN A 225 3.99 -6.37 -31.04
C ASN A 225 5.52 -6.36 -30.94
N PHE A 226 6.06 -5.91 -29.78
CA PHE A 226 7.49 -5.82 -29.56
C PHE A 226 8.11 -7.20 -29.32
N ALA A 227 9.15 -7.54 -30.07
CA ALA A 227 9.82 -8.84 -30.01
C ALA A 227 11.08 -8.87 -29.11
N GLY A 228 11.45 -7.76 -28.50
CA GLY A 228 12.58 -7.68 -27.54
C GLY A 228 12.17 -7.99 -26.10
N VAL A 229 13.11 -7.76 -25.19
CA VAL A 229 12.89 -8.00 -23.75
C VAL A 229 12.05 -6.89 -23.13
N ARG A 230 11.02 -7.27 -22.38
CA ARG A 230 10.13 -6.36 -21.67
C ARG A 230 10.53 -6.24 -20.21
N LEU A 231 11.03 -5.06 -19.84
CA LEU A 231 11.22 -4.66 -18.44
C LEU A 231 9.96 -3.96 -17.97
N LEU A 232 9.47 -4.28 -16.77
CA LEU A 232 8.25 -3.68 -16.23
C LEU A 232 8.49 -3.20 -14.80
N ASP A 233 8.07 -1.96 -14.50
CA ASP A 233 7.89 -1.46 -13.14
C ASP A 233 6.40 -1.14 -12.90
N VAL A 234 5.80 -1.81 -11.92
CA VAL A 234 4.42 -1.55 -11.47
C VAL A 234 4.47 -0.64 -10.26
N THR A 235 4.42 0.68 -10.53
CA THR A 235 4.66 1.69 -9.51
C THR A 235 3.95 3.00 -9.82
N ARG A 236 3.73 3.85 -8.81
CA ARG A 236 3.27 5.22 -9.03
C ARG A 236 4.36 6.05 -9.69
N ILE A 237 3.96 7.02 -10.51
CA ILE A 237 4.88 8.03 -11.03
C ILE A 237 5.12 9.05 -9.91
N ASP A 238 6.21 8.84 -9.15
CA ASP A 238 6.54 9.52 -7.90
C ASP A 238 8.07 9.62 -7.79
N PRO A 239 8.65 10.75 -7.37
CA PRO A 239 10.11 10.91 -7.22
C PRO A 239 10.78 9.83 -6.36
N ASN A 240 10.06 9.32 -5.33
CA ASN A 240 10.59 8.26 -4.46
C ASN A 240 10.74 6.91 -5.16
N LYS A 241 10.09 6.73 -6.32
CA LYS A 241 10.14 5.47 -7.07
C LYS A 241 11.35 5.34 -8.00
N GLY A 242 12.26 6.31 -8.00
CA GLY A 242 13.54 6.24 -8.71
C GLY A 242 13.41 6.13 -10.23
N LEU A 243 12.30 6.61 -10.81
CA LEU A 243 12.07 6.57 -12.25
C LEU A 243 13.08 7.42 -13.03
N ASP A 244 13.67 8.43 -12.40
CA ASP A 244 14.78 9.20 -12.93
C ASP A 244 16.06 8.35 -13.10
N ILE A 245 16.36 7.45 -12.14
CA ILE A 245 17.43 6.45 -12.26
C ILE A 245 17.13 5.50 -13.40
N ALA A 246 15.89 4.99 -13.46
CA ALA A 246 15.44 4.07 -14.50
C ALA A 246 15.59 4.68 -15.91
N VAL A 247 15.28 5.97 -16.10
CA VAL A 247 15.48 6.68 -17.37
C VAL A 247 16.98 6.73 -17.76
N ARG A 248 17.88 7.03 -16.80
CA ARG A 248 19.31 7.07 -17.06
C ARG A 248 19.88 5.70 -17.40
N VAL A 249 19.50 4.67 -16.66
CA VAL A 249 19.86 3.27 -16.94
C VAL A 249 19.32 2.84 -18.30
N CYS A 250 18.08 3.21 -18.65
CA CYS A 250 17.47 2.96 -19.95
C CYS A 250 18.32 3.56 -21.10
N SER A 251 18.82 4.80 -20.93
CA SER A 251 19.71 5.42 -21.93
C SER A 251 21.04 4.66 -22.06
N MET A 252 21.59 4.14 -20.97
CA MET A 252 22.80 3.33 -21.02
C MET A 252 22.58 2.01 -21.77
N LEU A 253 21.48 1.31 -21.51
CA LEU A 253 21.09 0.09 -22.22
C LEU A 253 20.90 0.34 -23.73
N LYS A 254 20.21 1.44 -24.10
CA LYS A 254 20.02 1.84 -25.50
C LYS A 254 21.36 2.08 -26.20
N LYS A 255 22.31 2.79 -25.57
CA LYS A 255 23.66 3.01 -26.10
C LYS A 255 24.48 1.74 -26.28
N GLN A 256 24.19 0.68 -25.52
CA GLN A 256 24.81 -0.64 -25.69
C GLN A 256 24.14 -1.48 -26.78
N GLY A 257 23.14 -0.95 -27.50
CA GLY A 257 22.45 -1.65 -28.57
C GLY A 257 21.54 -2.79 -28.10
N VAL A 258 21.13 -2.80 -26.84
CA VAL A 258 20.25 -3.83 -26.26
C VAL A 258 18.84 -3.70 -26.85
N ASN A 259 18.24 -4.81 -27.25
CA ASN A 259 16.86 -4.85 -27.75
C ASN A 259 15.86 -5.04 -26.59
N PHE A 260 15.37 -3.97 -26.02
CA PHE A 260 14.45 -3.96 -24.88
C PHE A 260 13.45 -2.81 -24.97
N ARG A 261 12.37 -2.91 -24.20
CA ARG A 261 11.49 -1.80 -23.80
C ARG A 261 11.26 -1.84 -22.31
N TRP A 262 11.26 -0.67 -21.70
CA TRP A 262 10.98 -0.49 -20.27
C TRP A 262 9.62 0.18 -20.09
N TYR A 263 8.72 -0.51 -19.47
CA TYR A 263 7.34 -0.07 -19.29
C TYR A 263 7.10 0.32 -17.84
N ILE A 264 6.44 1.45 -17.65
CA ILE A 264 5.99 1.95 -16.35
C ILE A 264 4.47 1.87 -16.30
N LEU A 265 3.96 1.10 -15.35
CA LEU A 265 2.53 0.90 -15.15
C LEU A 265 2.09 1.48 -13.82
N GLY A 266 1.39 2.62 -13.84
CA GLY A 266 0.86 3.28 -12.65
C GLY A 266 0.33 4.69 -12.88
N ASN A 267 -0.27 5.24 -11.81
CA ASN A 267 -0.85 6.58 -11.84
C ASN A 267 0.18 7.65 -11.41
N ASP A 268 -0.17 8.91 -11.68
CA ASP A 268 0.61 10.10 -11.31
C ASP A 268 -0.15 10.95 -10.28
N PRO A 269 -0.09 10.60 -8.98
CA PRO A 269 -0.85 11.32 -7.97
C PRO A 269 -0.27 12.68 -7.61
N LEU A 270 1.00 12.94 -7.95
CA LEU A 270 1.76 14.14 -7.57
C LEU A 270 2.02 15.09 -8.74
N GLY A 271 1.65 14.71 -9.98
CA GLY A 271 1.94 15.50 -11.18
C GLY A 271 3.41 15.44 -11.64
N TYR A 272 4.17 14.43 -11.18
CA TYR A 272 5.59 14.25 -11.52
C TYR A 272 5.81 13.78 -12.98
N ARG A 273 4.77 13.28 -13.63
CA ARG A 273 4.84 12.78 -15.01
C ARG A 273 5.47 13.77 -15.98
N LYS A 274 5.14 15.06 -15.88
CA LYS A 274 5.69 16.10 -16.77
C LYS A 274 7.21 16.25 -16.66
N GLU A 275 7.76 16.12 -15.45
CA GLU A 275 9.20 16.15 -15.21
C GLU A 275 9.87 14.89 -15.75
N LEU A 276 9.25 13.74 -15.52
CA LEU A 276 9.73 12.47 -16.05
C LEU A 276 9.74 12.45 -17.60
N GLU A 277 8.70 12.96 -18.25
CA GLU A 277 8.63 13.07 -19.70
C GLU A 277 9.74 13.98 -20.28
N LYS A 278 10.12 15.05 -19.61
CA LYS A 278 11.29 15.87 -19.96
C LYS A 278 12.59 15.08 -19.87
N LEU A 279 12.77 14.28 -18.80
CA LEU A 279 13.95 13.42 -18.66
C LEU A 279 14.02 12.37 -19.77
N ILE A 280 12.88 11.73 -20.11
CA ILE A 280 12.78 10.74 -21.19
C ILE A 280 13.23 11.36 -22.53
N GLN A 281 12.83 12.59 -22.83
CA GLN A 281 13.27 13.33 -24.01
C GLN A 281 14.75 13.69 -23.93
N GLN A 282 15.21 14.24 -22.81
CA GLN A 282 16.61 14.64 -22.60
C GLN A 282 17.59 13.48 -22.78
N TYR A 283 17.22 12.28 -22.34
CA TYR A 283 18.04 11.07 -22.44
C TYR A 283 17.81 10.27 -23.72
N ASP A 284 16.99 10.76 -24.65
CA ASP A 284 16.67 10.15 -25.95
C ASP A 284 16.15 8.69 -25.84
N VAL A 285 15.20 8.45 -24.93
CA VAL A 285 14.64 7.11 -24.69
C VAL A 285 13.13 7.02 -24.90
N VAL A 286 12.54 7.92 -25.68
CA VAL A 286 11.08 8.00 -25.91
C VAL A 286 10.50 6.71 -26.50
N ASP A 287 11.27 6.01 -27.32
CA ASP A 287 10.92 4.75 -27.98
C ASP A 287 11.16 3.50 -27.11
N SER A 288 11.93 3.64 -26.03
CA SER A 288 12.37 2.55 -25.18
C SER A 288 11.84 2.62 -23.74
N PHE A 289 11.41 3.81 -23.26
CA PHE A 289 10.85 4.03 -21.93
C PHE A 289 9.39 4.48 -22.03
N ILE A 290 8.47 3.55 -21.80
CA ILE A 290 7.06 3.69 -22.16
C ILE A 290 6.21 3.86 -20.90
N LEU A 291 5.51 4.98 -20.79
CA LEU A 291 4.56 5.24 -19.73
C LEU A 291 3.18 4.70 -20.14
N LEU A 292 2.83 3.49 -19.69
CA LEU A 292 1.55 2.83 -20.02
C LEU A 292 0.32 3.50 -19.38
N GLY A 293 0.55 4.30 -18.32
CA GLY A 293 -0.53 4.86 -17.54
C GLY A 293 -1.06 3.89 -16.50
N PHE A 294 -2.31 4.09 -16.10
CA PHE A 294 -2.93 3.37 -15.00
C PHE A 294 -3.82 2.21 -15.48
N THR A 295 -3.74 1.09 -14.80
CA THR A 295 -4.71 -0.01 -14.91
C THR A 295 -5.11 -0.51 -13.53
N SER A 296 -6.35 -0.99 -13.39
CA SER A 296 -6.80 -1.70 -12.19
C SER A 296 -6.31 -3.14 -12.12
N ASN A 297 -5.91 -3.71 -13.27
CA ASN A 297 -5.39 -5.07 -13.38
C ASN A 297 -3.98 -5.09 -13.99
N PRO A 298 -2.92 -5.08 -13.18
CA PRO A 298 -1.54 -5.13 -13.65
C PRO A 298 -1.06 -6.55 -14.00
N TYR A 299 -1.77 -7.59 -13.58
CA TYR A 299 -1.26 -8.96 -13.61
C TYR A 299 -0.99 -9.53 -15.01
N PRO A 300 -1.78 -9.24 -16.07
CA PRO A 300 -1.40 -9.66 -17.44
C PRO A 300 -0.06 -9.08 -17.86
N TYR A 301 0.19 -7.79 -17.57
CA TYR A 301 1.46 -7.14 -17.86
C TYR A 301 2.62 -7.75 -17.05
N MET A 302 2.40 -8.00 -15.75
CA MET A 302 3.41 -8.66 -14.91
C MET A 302 3.73 -10.07 -15.40
N ASN A 303 2.70 -10.81 -15.82
CA ASN A 303 2.87 -12.17 -16.36
C ASN A 303 3.65 -12.17 -17.68
N ASP A 304 3.42 -11.20 -18.55
CA ASP A 304 4.02 -11.15 -19.88
C ASP A 304 5.35 -10.36 -19.90
N ALA A 305 5.70 -9.68 -18.81
CA ALA A 305 7.01 -9.07 -18.68
C ALA A 305 8.10 -10.13 -18.49
N ASP A 306 9.28 -9.87 -19.04
CA ASP A 306 10.46 -10.73 -18.87
C ASP A 306 11.16 -10.51 -17.55
N ILE A 307 11.25 -9.26 -17.11
CA ILE A 307 11.94 -8.87 -15.85
C ILE A 307 11.13 -7.75 -15.17
N ILE A 308 10.89 -7.92 -13.89
CA ILE A 308 10.34 -6.85 -13.04
C ILE A 308 11.51 -6.04 -12.48
N VAL A 309 11.45 -4.73 -12.65
CA VAL A 309 12.47 -3.79 -12.16
C VAL A 309 11.83 -2.81 -11.21
N HIS A 310 12.48 -2.50 -10.10
CA HIS A 310 11.92 -1.56 -9.14
C HIS A 310 13.04 -0.78 -8.44
N PHE A 311 13.28 0.46 -8.88
CA PHE A 311 14.40 1.29 -8.43
C PHE A 311 13.99 2.29 -7.36
N SER A 312 13.03 1.92 -6.51
CA SER A 312 12.53 2.78 -5.44
C SER A 312 13.64 3.19 -4.47
N ARG A 313 13.55 4.42 -3.97
CA ARG A 313 14.41 4.94 -2.89
C ARG A 313 13.91 4.52 -1.51
N PHE A 314 12.61 4.29 -1.43
CA PHE A 314 11.96 4.02 -0.16
C PHE A 314 10.67 3.19 -0.35
N GLU A 315 10.54 2.13 0.45
CA GLU A 315 9.33 1.30 0.59
C GLU A 315 9.14 0.88 2.05
N GLY A 316 7.90 0.67 2.46
CA GLY A 316 7.60 -0.05 3.70
C GLY A 316 7.69 -1.57 3.50
N ARG A 317 6.97 -2.05 2.51
CA ARG A 317 7.02 -3.37 1.87
C ARG A 317 6.30 -3.24 0.53
N SER A 318 6.99 -3.52 -0.56
CA SER A 318 6.41 -3.35 -1.89
C SER A 318 5.49 -4.52 -2.24
N VAL A 319 4.18 -4.28 -2.27
CA VAL A 319 3.20 -5.33 -2.63
C VAL A 319 3.38 -5.77 -4.08
N SER A 320 3.76 -4.87 -5.00
CA SER A 320 4.04 -5.26 -6.39
C SER A 320 5.22 -6.23 -6.51
N ILE A 321 6.19 -6.16 -5.60
CA ILE A 321 7.30 -7.11 -5.55
C ILE A 321 6.84 -8.45 -4.95
N ASP A 322 6.02 -8.45 -3.90
CA ASP A 322 5.43 -9.69 -3.38
C ASP A 322 4.58 -10.40 -4.47
N GLU A 323 3.82 -9.64 -5.27
CA GLU A 323 3.05 -10.15 -6.42
C GLU A 323 3.96 -10.70 -7.54
N ALA A 324 5.07 -10.02 -7.83
CA ALA A 324 6.05 -10.47 -8.82
C ALA A 324 6.74 -11.79 -8.39
N LEU A 325 7.09 -11.92 -7.10
CA LEU A 325 7.60 -13.15 -6.51
C LEU A 325 6.59 -14.30 -6.63
N ALA A 326 5.32 -14.02 -6.33
CA ALA A 326 4.23 -14.97 -6.46
C ALA A 326 4.03 -15.45 -7.90
N LEU A 327 4.25 -14.56 -8.89
CA LEU A 327 4.27 -14.87 -10.32
C LEU A 327 5.60 -15.48 -10.81
N ARG A 328 6.56 -15.69 -9.91
CA ARG A 328 7.91 -16.26 -10.21
C ARG A 328 8.66 -15.47 -11.27
N LYS A 329 8.54 -14.14 -11.24
CA LYS A 329 9.25 -13.27 -12.17
C LYS A 329 10.68 -13.00 -11.71
N PRO A 330 11.64 -12.88 -12.63
CA PRO A 330 12.96 -12.32 -12.34
C PRO A 330 12.80 -10.88 -11.84
N ILE A 331 13.47 -10.51 -10.76
CA ILE A 331 13.30 -9.22 -10.10
C ILE A 331 14.65 -8.54 -9.90
N LEU A 332 14.78 -7.28 -10.29
CA LEU A 332 15.93 -6.43 -9.97
C LEU A 332 15.48 -5.21 -9.18
N LEU A 333 16.04 -5.03 -7.98
CA LEU A 333 15.73 -3.92 -7.09
C LEU A 333 16.96 -3.05 -6.81
N THR A 334 16.73 -1.80 -6.46
CA THR A 334 17.70 -1.00 -5.69
C THR A 334 17.68 -1.41 -4.21
N ASN A 335 18.79 -1.15 -3.49
CA ASN A 335 18.95 -1.44 -2.07
C ASN A 335 18.22 -0.39 -1.20
N TYR A 336 16.89 -0.28 -1.34
CA TYR A 336 16.08 0.49 -0.39
C TYR A 336 15.98 -0.25 0.96
N PRO A 337 15.67 0.44 2.07
CA PRO A 337 15.80 -0.12 3.43
C PRO A 337 15.13 -1.49 3.66
N THR A 338 13.97 -1.73 3.04
CA THR A 338 13.21 -2.98 3.21
C THR A 338 13.41 -4.00 2.06
N ALA A 339 14.30 -3.74 1.09
CA ALA A 339 14.52 -4.62 -0.06
C ALA A 339 14.90 -6.05 0.37
N LYS A 340 15.76 -6.16 1.39
CA LYS A 340 16.22 -7.44 1.95
C LYS A 340 15.17 -8.22 2.72
N ASP A 341 14.06 -7.56 3.10
CA ASP A 341 12.91 -8.24 3.73
C ASP A 341 12.08 -9.04 2.70
N GLN A 342 12.28 -8.78 1.39
CA GLN A 342 11.56 -9.44 0.30
C GLN A 342 12.47 -10.27 -0.60
N ILE A 343 13.69 -9.80 -0.86
CA ILE A 343 14.63 -10.44 -1.79
C ILE A 343 15.86 -10.95 -1.06
N THR A 344 16.15 -12.23 -1.22
CA THR A 344 17.44 -12.84 -0.92
C THR A 344 18.30 -12.74 -2.17
N ASN A 345 19.30 -11.85 -2.14
CA ASN A 345 20.11 -11.50 -3.31
C ASN A 345 20.72 -12.74 -3.99
N GLY A 346 20.50 -12.87 -5.29
CA GLY A 346 20.97 -13.99 -6.10
C GLY A 346 20.16 -15.30 -5.97
N VAL A 347 19.10 -15.34 -5.11
CA VAL A 347 18.26 -16.53 -4.91
C VAL A 347 16.88 -16.34 -5.57
N ASN A 348 16.14 -15.33 -5.15
CA ASN A 348 14.80 -15.05 -5.67
C ASN A 348 14.69 -13.67 -6.35
N GLY A 349 15.82 -13.01 -6.60
CA GLY A 349 15.97 -11.72 -7.24
C GLY A 349 17.34 -11.13 -6.98
N TRP A 350 17.54 -9.90 -7.41
CA TRP A 350 18.82 -9.19 -7.25
C TRP A 350 18.59 -7.82 -6.63
N ILE A 351 19.49 -7.43 -5.73
CA ILE A 351 19.54 -6.14 -5.07
C ILE A 351 20.90 -5.49 -5.38
N TYR A 352 20.88 -4.26 -5.88
CA TYR A 352 22.06 -3.46 -6.16
C TYR A 352 21.95 -2.08 -5.50
N GLU A 353 23.08 -1.44 -5.26
CA GLU A 353 23.12 -0.06 -4.78
C GLU A 353 22.55 0.89 -5.85
N PHE A 354 22.38 2.16 -5.51
CA PHE A 354 21.90 3.20 -6.43
C PHE A 354 23.00 3.61 -7.42
N ASP A 355 23.73 2.64 -7.96
CA ASP A 355 24.75 2.84 -9.00
C ASP A 355 24.18 2.45 -10.37
N GLU A 356 24.07 3.44 -11.27
CA GLU A 356 23.47 3.29 -12.58
C GLU A 356 24.25 2.33 -13.50
N ARG A 357 25.59 2.24 -13.30
CA ARG A 357 26.45 1.34 -14.09
C ARG A 357 26.25 -0.11 -13.68
N GLU A 358 26.29 -0.38 -12.38
CA GLU A 358 26.04 -1.73 -11.84
C GLU A 358 24.64 -2.22 -12.20
N LEU A 359 23.62 -1.36 -12.10
CA LEU A 359 22.26 -1.67 -12.49
C LEU A 359 22.14 -1.97 -13.98
N CYS A 360 22.81 -1.19 -14.84
CA CYS A 360 22.85 -1.40 -16.28
C CYS A 360 23.55 -2.72 -16.64
N GLU A 361 24.72 -3.00 -16.07
CA GLU A 361 25.48 -4.23 -16.32
C GLU A 361 24.67 -5.46 -15.92
N LYS A 362 23.99 -5.41 -14.76
CA LYS A 362 23.13 -6.49 -14.32
C LYS A 362 21.92 -6.71 -15.24
N LEU A 363 21.30 -5.64 -15.71
CA LEU A 363 20.22 -5.76 -16.69
C LEU A 363 20.70 -6.38 -18.00
N ILE A 364 21.88 -6.00 -18.52
CA ILE A 364 22.48 -6.61 -19.70
C ILE A 364 22.70 -8.11 -19.49
N GLU A 365 23.23 -8.51 -18.34
CA GLU A 365 23.42 -9.92 -17.99
C GLU A 365 22.07 -10.68 -18.02
N LEU A 366 21.03 -10.13 -17.37
CA LEU A 366 19.71 -10.75 -17.30
C LEU A 366 19.00 -10.81 -18.67
N ILE A 367 19.15 -9.74 -19.47
CA ILE A 367 18.55 -9.67 -20.81
C ILE A 367 19.19 -10.73 -21.75
N ASN A 368 20.50 -10.89 -21.68
CA ASN A 368 21.23 -11.79 -22.56
C ASN A 368 21.16 -13.27 -22.12
N ASN A 369 20.85 -13.53 -20.86
CA ASN A 369 20.85 -14.88 -20.31
C ASN A 369 19.44 -15.37 -19.95
N LYS A 370 18.79 -16.07 -20.90
CA LYS A 370 17.44 -16.64 -20.67
C LYS A 370 17.37 -17.63 -19.52
N SER A 371 18.46 -18.33 -19.20
CA SER A 371 18.45 -19.30 -18.09
C SER A 371 18.48 -18.67 -16.71
N LYS A 372 18.78 -17.36 -16.63
CA LYS A 372 18.77 -16.58 -15.39
C LYS A 372 17.48 -15.74 -15.24
N ARG A 373 16.57 -15.82 -16.19
CA ARG A 373 15.27 -15.11 -16.22
C ARG A 373 14.11 -15.96 -15.73
#